data_dda58da4d2bff6525d8ef3f10a6534a2
#
_entry.id   dda58da4d2bff6525d8ef3f10a6534a2
#
_cell.length_a   1.000
_cell.length_b   1.000
_cell.length_c   1.000
_cell.angle_alpha   90.00
_cell.angle_beta   90.00
_cell.angle_gamma   90.00
#
_symmetry.space_group_name_H-M   'P 1'
#
loop_
_entity.id
_entity.type
_entity.pdbx_description
1 polymer ?
#
loop_
_entity_poly.entity_id
_entity_poly.type
_entity_poly.pdbx_seq_one_letter_code
_entity_poly.pdbx_strand_id
1 'polypeptide(L)'
;MAPKTITFEPQDTCNAFLTIRRRAEHGEGPLAGVAVAVKDNISTNGIETTCASRILKGYIPPYDAHVVGLLKRAGAAIVGKTNMDEFGMGTTTENSAFGPTLNPCDTSRVPGGSSGGSAAAVAADMVRMALGSDTGGSIRCPAAFCA
;
A
#
# COMPACT_ATOMS: atom_id res chain seq x y z
N MET A 1 28.94 2.57 -1.74
CA MET A 1 28.45 1.47 -0.91
C MET A 1 27.27 0.82 -1.62
N ALA A 2 27.15 -0.51 -1.59
CA ALA A 2 25.95 -1.17 -2.12
C ALA A 2 24.71 -0.74 -1.30
N PRO A 3 23.54 -0.61 -1.92
CA PRO A 3 22.32 -0.26 -1.20
C PRO A 3 21.98 -1.35 -0.17
N LYS A 4 21.57 -0.93 1.02
CA LYS A 4 21.03 -1.85 2.02
C LYS A 4 19.65 -2.30 1.57
N THR A 5 19.32 -3.57 1.80
CA THR A 5 18.03 -4.15 1.41
C THR A 5 17.40 -4.93 2.56
N ILE A 6 16.08 -4.93 2.60
CA ILE A 6 15.30 -5.86 3.42
C ILE A 6 14.64 -6.91 2.52
N THR A 7 14.40 -8.11 3.07
CA THR A 7 13.53 -9.11 2.45
C THR A 7 12.13 -8.93 3.00
N PHE A 8 11.12 -8.94 2.12
CA PHE A 8 9.72 -8.76 2.48
C PHE A 8 8.86 -9.84 1.82
N GLU A 9 8.34 -10.77 2.61
CA GLU A 9 7.53 -11.90 2.16
C GLU A 9 6.28 -12.03 3.03
N PRO A 10 5.30 -11.12 2.88
CA PRO A 10 4.08 -11.15 3.67
C PRO A 10 3.21 -12.34 3.26
N GLN A 11 2.50 -12.91 4.23
CA GLN A 11 1.41 -13.84 3.96
C GLN A 11 0.12 -13.04 3.73
N ASP A 12 -0.07 -12.55 2.50
CA ASP A 12 -1.24 -11.76 2.14
C ASP A 12 -2.44 -12.65 1.84
N THR A 13 -3.20 -12.98 2.86
CA THR A 13 -4.46 -13.73 2.76
C THR A 13 -5.67 -12.82 2.55
N CYS A 14 -5.48 -11.50 2.57
CA CYS A 14 -6.54 -10.50 2.49
C CYS A 14 -6.64 -9.78 1.15
N ASN A 15 -5.77 -10.09 0.19
CA ASN A 15 -5.62 -9.31 -1.05
C ASN A 15 -5.34 -7.81 -0.76
N ALA A 16 -4.49 -7.57 0.23
CA ALA A 16 -4.11 -6.22 0.65
C ALA A 16 -3.11 -5.56 -0.30
N PHE A 17 -2.31 -6.36 -1.01
CA PHE A 17 -1.29 -5.87 -1.94
C PHE A 17 -1.67 -6.16 -3.41
N LEU A 18 -1.38 -5.20 -4.29
CA LEU A 18 -1.39 -5.39 -5.75
C LEU A 18 0.01 -5.69 -6.29
N THR A 19 1.02 -5.11 -5.66
CA THR A 19 2.44 -5.33 -6.00
C THR A 19 3.24 -5.52 -4.74
N ILE A 20 4.06 -6.58 -4.69
CA ILE A 20 4.98 -6.86 -3.59
C ILE A 20 6.42 -6.82 -4.12
N ARG A 21 7.27 -6.05 -3.45
CA ARG A 21 8.71 -6.03 -3.68
C ARG A 21 9.41 -6.92 -2.64
N ARG A 22 9.74 -8.15 -3.02
CA ARG A 22 10.40 -9.11 -2.12
C ARG A 22 11.77 -8.63 -1.62
N ARG A 23 12.45 -7.76 -2.36
CA ARG A 23 13.69 -7.10 -1.95
C ARG A 23 13.50 -5.60 -2.13
N ALA A 24 13.49 -4.86 -1.04
CA ALA A 24 13.33 -3.42 -1.04
C ALA A 24 14.57 -2.74 -0.48
N GLU A 25 15.08 -1.77 -1.24
CA GLU A 25 16.22 -0.95 -0.81
C GLU A 25 15.76 0.07 0.23
N HIS A 26 16.67 0.41 1.13
CA HIS A 26 16.46 1.45 2.12
C HIS A 26 17.72 2.30 2.33
N GLY A 27 17.50 3.54 2.76
CA GLY A 27 18.55 4.49 3.13
C GLY A 27 18.91 4.45 4.61
N GLU A 28 19.69 5.45 5.00
CA GLU A 28 19.95 5.80 6.40
C GLU A 28 18.90 6.79 6.90
N GLY A 29 18.64 6.81 8.20
CA GLY A 29 17.71 7.75 8.81
C GLY A 29 16.81 7.11 9.87
N PRO A 30 15.85 7.85 10.41
CA PRO A 30 14.98 7.39 11.49
C PRO A 30 14.06 6.22 11.09
N LEU A 31 13.85 5.99 9.79
CA LEU A 31 13.06 4.87 9.28
C LEU A 31 13.93 3.81 8.57
N ALA A 32 15.24 3.79 8.83
CA ALA A 32 16.14 2.83 8.20
C ALA A 32 15.69 1.39 8.39
N GLY A 33 15.42 0.69 7.28
CA GLY A 33 14.94 -0.70 7.28
C GLY A 33 13.47 -0.90 7.66
N VAL A 34 12.70 0.17 7.90
CA VAL A 34 11.26 0.07 8.15
C VAL A 34 10.53 -0.19 6.84
N ALA A 35 9.79 -1.32 6.78
CA ALA A 35 8.93 -1.67 5.66
C ALA A 35 7.69 -0.76 5.63
N VAL A 36 7.47 -0.08 4.51
CA VAL A 36 6.31 0.80 4.28
C VAL A 36 5.59 0.39 3.01
N ALA A 37 4.29 0.12 3.12
CA ALA A 37 3.41 -0.09 1.97
C ALA A 37 2.80 1.24 1.51
N VAL A 38 2.46 1.35 0.23
CA VAL A 38 1.98 2.60 -0.37
C VAL A 38 0.72 2.34 -1.18
N LYS A 39 -0.35 3.07 -0.90
CA LYS A 39 -1.62 2.97 -1.67
C LYS A 39 -1.37 3.13 -3.17
N ASP A 40 -2.06 2.36 -3.97
CA ASP A 40 -1.76 2.22 -5.40
C ASP A 40 -2.11 3.45 -6.27
N ASN A 41 -2.70 4.50 -5.70
CA ASN A 41 -2.84 5.80 -6.37
C ASN A 41 -1.70 6.79 -6.08
N ILE A 42 -0.70 6.39 -5.30
CA ILE A 42 0.44 7.24 -4.96
C ILE A 42 1.61 6.85 -5.86
N SER A 43 2.00 7.75 -6.76
CA SER A 43 3.10 7.52 -7.71
C SER A 43 4.38 7.13 -7.00
N THR A 44 4.95 6.00 -7.41
CA THR A 44 6.19 5.47 -6.84
C THR A 44 7.13 5.08 -7.97
N ASN A 45 8.25 5.77 -8.08
CA ASN A 45 9.22 5.57 -9.15
C ASN A 45 9.67 4.11 -9.23
N GLY A 46 9.58 3.55 -10.43
CA GLY A 46 10.00 2.17 -10.72
C GLY A 46 9.09 1.08 -10.20
N ILE A 47 7.88 1.42 -9.67
CA ILE A 47 6.90 0.45 -9.21
C ILE A 47 5.57 0.70 -9.92
N GLU A 48 4.98 -0.35 -10.50
CA GLU A 48 3.69 -0.27 -11.17
C GLU A 48 2.66 0.42 -10.27
N THR A 49 1.92 1.36 -10.85
CA THR A 49 0.93 2.19 -10.13
C THR A 49 -0.35 2.24 -10.97
N THR A 50 -1.34 1.46 -10.59
CA THR A 50 -2.53 1.23 -11.41
C THR A 50 -3.78 1.98 -10.94
N CYS A 51 -3.77 2.56 -9.73
CA CYS A 51 -4.98 3.06 -9.06
C CYS A 51 -6.07 1.98 -8.93
N ALA A 52 -5.67 0.71 -8.80
CA ALA A 52 -6.55 -0.46 -8.82
C ALA A 52 -7.41 -0.58 -10.09
N SER A 53 -6.94 -0.03 -11.22
CA SER A 53 -7.60 -0.05 -12.52
C SER A 53 -6.80 -0.81 -13.57
N ARG A 54 -7.49 -1.55 -14.43
CA ARG A 54 -6.86 -2.18 -15.61
C ARG A 54 -6.42 -1.17 -16.67
N ILE A 55 -6.98 0.04 -16.67
CA ILE A 55 -6.64 1.12 -17.60
C ILE A 55 -5.15 1.50 -17.44
N LEU A 56 -4.63 1.50 -16.19
CA LEU A 56 -3.24 1.85 -15.89
C LEU A 56 -2.33 0.63 -15.72
N LYS A 57 -2.79 -0.57 -16.06
CA LYS A 57 -1.96 -1.78 -15.96
C LYS A 57 -0.70 -1.61 -16.83
N GLY A 58 0.46 -1.86 -16.20
CA GLY A 58 1.78 -1.69 -16.83
C GLY A 58 2.34 -0.26 -16.70
N TYR A 59 1.61 0.69 -16.13
CA TYR A 59 2.13 2.03 -15.92
C TYR A 59 3.11 2.07 -14.75
N ILE A 60 4.35 2.45 -15.05
CA ILE A 60 5.42 2.64 -14.08
C ILE A 60 5.77 4.13 -14.04
N PRO A 61 5.46 4.84 -12.94
CA PRO A 61 5.78 6.26 -12.83
C PRO A 61 7.29 6.51 -12.92
N PRO A 62 7.73 7.55 -13.67
CA PRO A 62 9.14 7.95 -13.72
C PRO A 62 9.56 8.84 -12.54
N TYR A 63 8.69 9.06 -11.56
CA TYR A 63 8.91 9.91 -10.39
C TYR A 63 8.21 9.37 -9.14
N ASP A 64 8.71 9.79 -7.98
CA ASP A 64 8.03 9.57 -6.70
C ASP A 64 7.08 10.72 -6.38
N ALA A 65 5.91 10.42 -5.85
CA ALA A 65 5.10 11.41 -5.14
C ALA A 65 5.93 12.01 -3.98
N HIS A 66 5.68 13.28 -3.65
CA HIS A 66 6.48 14.01 -2.65
C HIS A 66 6.62 13.23 -1.32
N VAL A 67 5.52 12.66 -0.83
CA VAL A 67 5.50 11.87 0.41
C VAL A 67 6.37 10.61 0.33
N VAL A 68 6.41 9.94 -0.82
CA VAL A 68 7.28 8.77 -1.03
C VAL A 68 8.75 9.18 -1.00
N GLY A 69 9.08 10.31 -1.62
CA GLY A 69 10.42 10.90 -1.56
C GLY A 69 10.84 11.25 -0.12
N LEU A 70 9.91 11.76 0.71
CA LEU A 70 10.17 12.01 2.14
C LEU A 70 10.48 10.71 2.90
N LEU A 71 9.68 9.66 2.70
CA LEU A 71 9.90 8.37 3.34
C LEU A 71 11.24 7.74 2.95
N LYS A 72 11.58 7.76 1.66
CA LYS A 72 12.89 7.25 1.17
C LYS A 72 14.06 8.03 1.77
N ARG A 73 13.96 9.37 1.87
CA ARG A 73 14.98 10.19 2.54
C ARG A 73 15.09 9.92 4.03
N ALA A 74 14.01 9.52 4.68
CA ALA A 74 14.02 9.08 6.07
C ALA A 74 14.55 7.64 6.25
N GLY A 75 14.90 6.96 5.16
CA GLY A 75 15.47 5.62 5.18
C GLY A 75 14.47 4.47 5.03
N ALA A 76 13.19 4.75 4.81
CA ALA A 76 12.18 3.71 4.69
C ALA A 76 12.38 2.83 3.45
N ALA A 77 12.04 1.54 3.59
CA ALA A 77 11.97 0.59 2.49
C ALA A 77 10.54 0.51 1.94
N ILE A 78 10.32 0.93 0.70
CA ILE A 78 9.00 0.80 0.05
C ILE A 78 8.84 -0.64 -0.43
N VAL A 79 7.94 -1.39 0.21
CA VAL A 79 7.81 -2.84 0.02
C VAL A 79 6.67 -3.25 -0.93
N GLY A 80 5.82 -2.33 -1.34
CA GLY A 80 4.76 -2.66 -2.30
C GLY A 80 3.67 -1.61 -2.41
N LYS A 81 2.70 -1.93 -3.28
CA LYS A 81 1.51 -1.11 -3.54
C LYS A 81 0.28 -1.82 -3.02
N THR A 82 -0.53 -1.11 -2.24
CA THR A 82 -1.72 -1.67 -1.60
C THR A 82 -2.98 -1.46 -2.42
N ASN A 83 -3.88 -2.44 -2.32
CA ASN A 83 -5.17 -2.44 -3.00
C ASN A 83 -6.08 -1.30 -2.50
N MET A 84 -7.02 -0.91 -3.34
CA MET A 84 -7.89 0.23 -3.11
C MET A 84 -9.15 0.14 -3.98
N ASP A 85 -10.17 0.93 -3.69
CA ASP A 85 -11.23 1.17 -4.66
C ASP A 85 -10.68 1.87 -5.90
N GLU A 86 -11.11 1.46 -7.10
CA GLU A 86 -10.63 1.97 -8.39
C GLU A 86 -10.66 3.50 -8.42
N PHE A 87 -9.52 4.13 -8.74
CA PHE A 87 -9.29 5.58 -8.71
C PHE A 87 -9.66 6.29 -7.38
N GLY A 88 -9.76 5.54 -6.29
CA GLY A 88 -10.16 6.07 -4.98
C GLY A 88 -11.66 6.33 -4.86
N MET A 89 -12.47 5.83 -5.79
CA MET A 89 -13.92 6.01 -5.85
C MET A 89 -14.64 4.84 -5.23
N GLY A 90 -14.82 4.88 -3.91
CA GLY A 90 -15.48 3.83 -3.13
C GLY A 90 -15.16 3.95 -1.65
N THR A 91 -15.83 3.11 -0.86
CA THR A 91 -15.74 3.11 0.61
C THR A 91 -15.55 1.72 1.19
N THR A 92 -15.35 0.69 0.35
CA THR A 92 -15.34 -0.73 0.79
C THR A 92 -14.13 -1.50 0.30
N THR A 93 -13.39 -1.00 -0.69
CA THR A 93 -12.32 -1.69 -1.43
C THR A 93 -12.81 -2.94 -2.17
N GLU A 94 -14.11 -2.98 -2.52
CA GLU A 94 -14.70 -3.98 -3.40
C GLU A 94 -14.59 -3.59 -4.89
N ASN A 95 -14.44 -2.28 -5.18
CA ASN A 95 -14.40 -1.75 -6.55
C ASN A 95 -13.01 -1.85 -7.21
N SER A 96 -12.11 -2.67 -6.66
CA SER A 96 -10.82 -2.92 -7.29
C SER A 96 -10.97 -3.82 -8.52
N ALA A 97 -10.31 -3.46 -9.63
CA ALA A 97 -10.23 -4.31 -10.83
C ALA A 97 -9.42 -5.62 -10.60
N PHE A 98 -8.75 -5.75 -9.45
CA PHE A 98 -7.92 -6.89 -9.05
C PHE A 98 -8.54 -7.72 -7.92
N GLY A 99 -9.83 -7.54 -7.68
CA GLY A 99 -10.60 -8.20 -6.63
C GLY A 99 -10.64 -7.44 -5.31
N PRO A 100 -11.61 -7.78 -4.45
CA PRO A 100 -11.81 -7.09 -3.18
C PRO A 100 -10.67 -7.37 -2.19
N THR A 101 -10.41 -6.42 -1.31
CA THR A 101 -9.64 -6.66 -0.09
C THR A 101 -10.57 -7.15 1.01
N LEU A 102 -10.12 -8.11 1.81
CA LEU A 102 -10.86 -8.64 2.95
C LEU A 102 -10.42 -7.97 4.25
N ASN A 103 -11.33 -7.85 5.20
CA ASN A 103 -11.00 -7.38 6.54
C ASN A 103 -10.25 -8.48 7.31
N PRO A 104 -9.02 -8.25 7.80
CA PRO A 104 -8.25 -9.27 8.50
C PRO A 104 -8.85 -9.68 9.86
N CYS A 105 -9.70 -8.83 10.48
CA CYS A 105 -10.38 -9.16 11.72
C CYS A 105 -11.59 -10.07 11.49
N ASP A 106 -12.21 -10.02 10.32
CA ASP A 106 -13.33 -10.88 9.88
C ASP A 106 -13.35 -10.92 8.35
N THR A 107 -12.82 -11.98 7.76
CA THR A 107 -12.68 -12.12 6.31
C THR A 107 -14.02 -12.24 5.55
N SER A 108 -15.14 -12.33 6.25
CA SER A 108 -16.48 -12.24 5.65
C SER A 108 -16.93 -10.79 5.43
N ARG A 109 -16.14 -9.81 5.88
CA ARG A 109 -16.46 -8.39 5.84
C ARG A 109 -15.48 -7.60 4.99
N VAL A 110 -15.89 -6.40 4.58
CA VAL A 110 -15.05 -5.44 3.90
C VAL A 110 -14.14 -4.71 4.89
N PRO A 111 -12.93 -4.31 4.50
CA PRO A 111 -12.02 -3.56 5.35
C PRO A 111 -12.39 -2.07 5.46
N GLY A 112 -13.41 -1.62 4.68
CA GLY A 112 -13.62 -0.21 4.40
C GLY A 112 -12.72 0.27 3.25
N GLY A 113 -12.85 1.54 2.86
CA GLY A 113 -12.15 2.10 1.72
C GLY A 113 -12.19 3.65 1.69
N SER A 114 -11.49 4.15 0.70
CA SER A 114 -10.83 3.52 -0.46
C SER A 114 -9.43 2.97 -0.18
N SER A 115 -8.82 3.17 0.99
CA SER A 115 -7.49 2.66 1.35
C SER A 115 -7.55 1.33 2.12
N GLY A 116 -8.46 0.41 1.73
CA GLY A 116 -8.68 -0.84 2.46
C GLY A 116 -7.46 -1.75 2.51
N GLY A 117 -6.71 -1.86 1.41
CA GLY A 117 -5.48 -2.64 1.38
C GLY A 117 -4.40 -2.09 2.31
N SER A 118 -4.30 -0.75 2.45
CA SER A 118 -3.35 -0.14 3.39
C SER A 118 -3.71 -0.46 4.85
N ALA A 119 -5.00 -0.36 5.20
CA ALA A 119 -5.46 -0.68 6.54
C ALA A 119 -5.33 -2.18 6.85
N ALA A 120 -5.73 -3.05 5.90
CA ALA A 120 -5.61 -4.49 6.04
C ALA A 120 -4.15 -4.95 6.21
N ALA A 121 -3.22 -4.36 5.45
CA ALA A 121 -1.80 -4.70 5.55
C ALA A 121 -1.21 -4.37 6.94
N VAL A 122 -1.66 -3.27 7.56
CA VAL A 122 -1.22 -2.91 8.94
C VAL A 122 -1.93 -3.79 9.96
N ALA A 123 -3.24 -3.98 9.86
CA ALA A 123 -4.01 -4.77 10.82
C ALA A 123 -3.62 -6.25 10.85
N ALA A 124 -3.18 -6.79 9.71
CA ALA A 124 -2.65 -8.15 9.61
C ALA A 124 -1.14 -8.26 9.91
N ASP A 125 -0.54 -7.24 10.52
CA ASP A 125 0.90 -7.18 10.87
C ASP A 125 1.87 -7.44 9.70
N MET A 126 1.43 -7.27 8.46
CA MET A 126 2.30 -7.42 7.29
C MET A 126 3.33 -6.28 7.21
N VAL A 127 2.93 -5.07 7.60
CA VAL A 127 3.79 -3.88 7.70
C VAL A 127 3.44 -3.08 8.95
N ARG A 128 4.42 -2.34 9.49
CA ARG A 128 4.18 -1.46 10.64
C ARG A 128 3.44 -0.18 10.27
N MET A 129 3.54 0.26 9.03
CA MET A 129 2.86 1.45 8.53
C MET A 129 2.58 1.35 7.03
N ALA A 130 1.51 2.01 6.60
CA ALA A 130 1.17 2.13 5.20
C ALA A 130 0.65 3.55 4.89
N LEU A 131 0.93 4.03 3.68
CA LEU A 131 0.33 5.26 3.18
C LEU A 131 -1.04 4.97 2.56
N GLY A 132 -2.00 5.83 2.87
CA GLY A 132 -3.28 5.94 2.21
C GLY A 132 -3.51 7.34 1.65
N SER A 133 -4.68 7.57 1.06
CA SER A 133 -5.19 8.89 0.69
C SER A 133 -6.60 9.05 1.23
N ASP A 134 -6.93 10.23 1.75
CA ASP A 134 -8.23 10.50 2.40
C ASP A 134 -8.74 11.88 2.02
N THR A 135 -9.97 11.93 1.52
CA THR A 135 -10.73 13.16 1.30
C THR A 135 -12.06 13.11 2.04
N GLY A 136 -12.78 12.00 1.98
CA GLY A 136 -14.09 11.78 2.62
C GLY A 136 -14.08 10.66 3.67
N GLY A 137 -12.91 10.24 4.18
CA GLY A 137 -12.80 9.15 5.16
C GLY A 137 -11.98 7.96 4.68
N SER A 138 -11.37 8.04 3.51
CA SER A 138 -10.72 6.89 2.85
C SER A 138 -9.47 6.31 3.55
N ILE A 139 -8.98 6.91 4.62
CA ILE A 139 -8.03 6.31 5.57
C ILE A 139 -8.73 6.00 6.88
N ARG A 140 -9.47 6.98 7.41
CA ARG A 140 -10.11 6.90 8.73
C ARG A 140 -11.13 5.76 8.82
N CYS A 141 -11.96 5.61 7.78
CA CYS A 141 -12.95 4.53 7.71
C CYS A 141 -12.29 3.14 7.73
N PRO A 142 -11.39 2.78 6.80
CA PRO A 142 -10.78 1.45 6.83
C PRO A 142 -9.88 1.24 8.06
N ALA A 143 -9.22 2.27 8.57
CA ALA A 143 -8.46 2.15 9.82
C ALA A 143 -9.37 1.78 11.01
N ALA A 144 -10.56 2.38 11.10
CA ALA A 144 -11.52 2.07 12.16
C ALA A 144 -12.16 0.68 12.01
N PHE A 145 -12.35 0.19 10.78
CA PHE A 145 -12.98 -1.11 10.53
C PHE A 145 -12.01 -2.29 10.70
N CYS A 146 -10.72 -2.05 10.55
CA CYS A 146 -9.66 -3.06 10.70
C CYS A 146 -8.97 -3.01 12.08
N ALA A 147 -9.42 -2.13 13.00
CA ALA A 147 -8.83 -1.96 14.34
C ALA A 147 -9.35 -2.97 15.36
#